data_916892cee6af0dad3b61803a80160040
#
_entry.id   916892cee6af0dad3b61803a80160040
#
_cell.length_a   1.000
_cell.length_b   1.000
_cell.length_c   1.000
_cell.angle_alpha   90.00
_cell.angle_beta   90.00
_cell.angle_gamma   90.00
#
_symmetry.space_group_name_H-M   'P 1'
#
loop_
_entity.id
_entity.type
_entity.pdbx_description
1 polymer ?
#
loop_
_entity_poly.entity_id
_entity_poly.type
_entity_poly.pdbx_seq_one_letter_code
_entity_poly.pdbx_strand_id
1 'polypeptide(L)'
;PQDSSSAASDVYKRQVADRTLANLSFNYLIRGLLAEGKESDAVDLIDTRYRKSNNLTVRRNVLALVCHLRGIPKEFRAKILSDFYSKWRAYALVLDLWFNIQAQSPNYSIEEIIELESHSDFDVKNPNRARSIYGAFGMLNLRNFHHKNGSGYEFLGRAVEKLDSINPQIASRLCSPLTRWTKFDEGRSNLMRRELKRLSETKKISKDLYEIVSKSL
;
A
#
# COMPACT_ATOMS: atom_id res chain seq x y z
N PRO A 1 -13.40 34.30 23.55
CA PRO A 1 -13.63 32.90 23.16
C PRO A 1 -12.84 32.47 21.92
N GLN A 2 -12.36 33.41 21.08
CA GLN A 2 -11.59 33.09 19.87
C GLN A 2 -10.13 32.67 20.17
N ASP A 3 -9.51 33.15 21.22
CA ASP A 3 -8.11 32.86 21.54
C ASP A 3 -7.84 31.40 21.98
N SER A 4 -8.79 30.77 22.67
CA SER A 4 -8.62 29.39 23.15
C SER A 4 -8.63 28.37 22.00
N SER A 5 -9.40 28.63 20.94
CA SER A 5 -9.48 27.78 19.73
C SER A 5 -8.19 27.87 18.91
N SER A 6 -7.60 29.05 18.80
CA SER A 6 -6.32 29.29 18.12
C SER A 6 -5.17 28.59 18.84
N ALA A 7 -5.06 28.76 20.16
CA ALA A 7 -4.02 28.12 20.96
C ALA A 7 -4.10 26.59 20.94
N ALA A 8 -5.29 26.01 21.01
CA ALA A 8 -5.50 24.56 20.91
C ALA A 8 -5.09 24.04 19.51
N SER A 9 -5.42 24.78 18.43
CA SER A 9 -4.99 24.45 17.07
C SER A 9 -3.47 24.47 16.92
N ASP A 10 -2.79 25.44 17.52
CA ASP A 10 -1.33 25.57 17.44
C ASP A 10 -0.61 24.48 18.25
N VAL A 11 -1.13 24.11 19.42
CA VAL A 11 -0.62 22.95 20.19
C VAL A 11 -0.77 21.66 19.38
N TYR A 12 -1.91 21.44 18.75
CA TYR A 12 -2.15 20.28 17.92
C TYR A 12 -1.17 20.22 16.72
N LYS A 13 -0.98 21.33 16.02
CA LYS A 13 -0.03 21.43 14.89
C LYS A 13 1.40 21.11 15.31
N ARG A 14 1.85 21.65 16.48
CA ARG A 14 3.17 21.33 17.03
C ARG A 14 3.32 19.85 17.35
N GLN A 15 2.34 19.23 17.99
CA GLN A 15 2.37 17.79 18.30
C GLN A 15 2.42 16.92 17.02
N VAL A 16 1.75 17.32 15.94
CA VAL A 16 1.83 16.63 14.66
C VAL A 16 3.21 16.77 14.05
N ALA A 17 3.78 17.99 14.07
CA ALA A 17 5.13 18.25 13.57
C ALA A 17 6.19 17.45 14.34
N ASP A 18 6.13 17.47 15.68
CA ASP A 18 7.06 16.74 16.55
C ASP A 18 7.01 15.22 16.30
N ARG A 19 5.81 14.66 16.16
CA ARG A 19 5.65 13.23 15.84
C ARG A 19 6.18 12.90 14.44
N THR A 20 5.99 13.78 13.48
CA THR A 20 6.49 13.60 12.11
C THR A 20 8.01 13.62 12.11
N LEU A 21 8.62 14.59 12.76
CA LEU A 21 10.08 14.68 12.90
C LEU A 21 10.65 13.47 13.62
N ALA A 22 10.05 13.08 14.76
CA ALA A 22 10.48 11.91 15.52
C ALA A 22 10.36 10.59 14.71
N ASN A 23 9.33 10.43 13.88
CA ASN A 23 9.20 9.29 13.01
C ASN A 23 10.22 9.29 11.87
N LEU A 24 10.48 10.46 11.28
CA LEU A 24 11.48 10.62 10.22
C LEU A 24 12.89 10.32 10.75
N SER A 25 13.28 10.93 11.89
CA SER A 25 14.57 10.69 12.53
C SER A 25 14.76 9.22 12.89
N PHE A 26 13.72 8.57 13.41
CA PHE A 26 13.75 7.15 13.72
C PHE A 26 13.95 6.30 12.46
N ASN A 27 13.29 6.62 11.37
CA ASN A 27 13.47 5.90 10.10
C ASN A 27 14.92 6.03 9.59
N TYR A 28 15.54 7.19 9.70
CA TYR A 28 16.95 7.37 9.33
C TYR A 28 17.90 6.61 10.26
N LEU A 29 17.65 6.62 11.57
CA LEU A 29 18.44 5.84 12.53
C LEU A 29 18.42 4.35 12.18
N ILE A 30 17.24 3.77 11.95
CA ILE A 30 17.13 2.35 11.60
C ILE A 30 17.82 2.04 10.27
N ARG A 31 17.68 2.92 9.26
CA ARG A 31 18.40 2.76 7.99
C ARG A 31 19.91 2.79 8.16
N GLY A 32 20.42 3.68 9.03
CA GLY A 32 21.84 3.76 9.38
C GLY A 32 22.34 2.47 10.01
N LEU A 33 21.64 1.95 11.02
CA LEU A 33 22.00 0.68 11.67
C LEU A 33 22.02 -0.50 10.69
N LEU A 34 21.02 -0.60 9.83
CA LEU A 34 20.96 -1.66 8.83
C LEU A 34 22.08 -1.53 7.78
N ALA A 35 22.47 -0.32 7.40
CA ALA A 35 23.59 -0.07 6.50
C ALA A 35 24.94 -0.42 7.12
N GLU A 36 25.08 -0.34 8.44
CA GLU A 36 26.25 -0.74 9.21
C GLU A 36 26.25 -2.24 9.57
N GLY A 37 25.23 -3.01 9.12
CA GLY A 37 25.11 -4.44 9.48
C GLY A 37 24.64 -4.70 10.92
N LYS A 38 24.16 -3.69 11.63
CA LYS A 38 23.65 -3.77 13.01
C LYS A 38 22.16 -4.14 13.04
N GLU A 39 21.83 -5.28 12.46
CA GLU A 39 20.44 -5.74 12.33
C GLU A 39 19.77 -6.00 13.68
N SER A 40 20.46 -6.61 14.64
CA SER A 40 19.93 -6.86 15.99
C SER A 40 19.55 -5.56 16.70
N ASP A 41 20.42 -4.55 16.68
CA ASP A 41 20.17 -3.25 17.30
C ASP A 41 18.96 -2.56 16.66
N ALA A 42 18.84 -2.66 15.34
CA ALA A 42 17.70 -2.11 14.60
C ALA A 42 16.39 -2.78 15.03
N VAL A 43 16.36 -4.11 15.11
CA VAL A 43 15.21 -4.92 15.55
C VAL A 43 14.80 -4.56 16.99
N ASP A 44 15.74 -4.48 17.91
CA ASP A 44 15.50 -4.16 19.33
C ASP A 44 14.92 -2.75 19.51
N LEU A 45 15.45 -1.78 18.77
CA LEU A 45 14.92 -0.41 18.77
C LEU A 45 13.50 -0.35 18.19
N ILE A 46 13.24 -1.07 17.11
CA ILE A 46 11.91 -1.15 16.49
C ILE A 46 10.91 -1.78 17.46
N ASP A 47 11.24 -2.94 18.06
CA ASP A 47 10.37 -3.66 19.02
C ASP A 47 10.06 -2.76 20.24
N THR A 48 11.09 -2.11 20.78
CA THR A 48 10.97 -1.18 21.90
C THR A 48 10.03 -0.02 21.56
N ARG A 49 10.20 0.63 20.40
CA ARG A 49 9.35 1.72 19.95
C ARG A 49 7.91 1.27 19.74
N TYR A 50 7.72 0.09 19.13
CA TYR A 50 6.40 -0.48 18.90
C TYR A 50 5.67 -0.74 20.22
N ARG A 51 6.32 -1.41 21.18
CA ARG A 51 5.73 -1.78 22.47
C ARG A 51 5.41 -0.56 23.35
N LYS A 52 6.32 0.42 23.42
CA LYS A 52 6.13 1.64 24.20
C LYS A 52 5.13 2.61 23.59
N SER A 53 4.73 2.40 22.33
CA SER A 53 3.79 3.29 21.67
C SER A 53 2.36 3.11 22.19
N ASN A 54 1.74 4.22 22.54
CA ASN A 54 0.33 4.30 22.97
C ASN A 54 -0.59 4.90 21.90
N ASN A 55 -0.09 5.17 20.69
CA ASN A 55 -0.86 5.80 19.63
C ASN A 55 -0.67 5.11 18.27
N LEU A 56 -1.73 5.18 17.45
CA LEU A 56 -1.77 4.55 16.14
C LEU A 56 -0.72 5.13 15.17
N THR A 57 -0.41 6.42 15.25
CA THR A 57 0.53 7.09 14.34
C THR A 57 1.93 6.47 14.42
N VAL A 58 2.44 6.24 15.62
CA VAL A 58 3.75 5.62 15.82
C VAL A 58 3.71 4.15 15.42
N ARG A 59 2.65 3.40 15.80
CA ARG A 59 2.52 1.97 15.42
C ARG A 59 2.44 1.79 13.90
N ARG A 60 1.67 2.65 13.22
CA ARG A 60 1.63 2.68 11.76
C ARG A 60 2.99 2.93 11.14
N ASN A 61 3.76 3.89 11.69
CA ASN A 61 5.10 4.18 11.20
C ASN A 61 6.02 2.95 11.35
N VAL A 62 6.00 2.28 12.49
CA VAL A 62 6.76 1.04 12.70
C VAL A 62 6.31 -0.05 11.73
N LEU A 63 5.01 -0.22 11.54
CA LEU A 63 4.47 -1.20 10.60
C LEU A 63 4.97 -0.96 9.16
N ALA A 64 4.92 0.30 8.71
CA ALA A 64 5.45 0.69 7.41
C ALA A 64 6.96 0.44 7.32
N LEU A 65 7.71 0.74 8.37
CA LEU A 65 9.14 0.55 8.43
C LEU A 65 9.53 -0.93 8.28
N VAL A 66 8.91 -1.83 9.05
CA VAL A 66 9.22 -3.27 8.98
C VAL A 66 8.82 -3.90 7.65
N CYS A 67 7.79 -3.37 6.98
CA CYS A 67 7.38 -3.84 5.66
C CYS A 67 8.30 -3.30 4.54
N HIS A 68 8.75 -2.04 4.64
CA HIS A 68 9.37 -1.35 3.52
C HIS A 68 10.90 -1.32 3.56
N LEU A 69 11.54 -1.56 4.72
CA LEU A 69 13.00 -1.62 4.80
C LEU A 69 13.51 -3.03 4.48
N ARG A 70 14.61 -3.05 3.70
CA ARG A 70 15.42 -4.25 3.51
C ARG A 70 16.26 -4.49 4.76
N GLY A 71 16.61 -5.75 5.01
CA GLY A 71 17.41 -6.13 6.18
C GLY A 71 16.58 -6.35 7.45
N ILE A 72 15.25 -6.18 7.41
CA ILE A 72 14.38 -6.59 8.51
C ILE A 72 14.02 -8.07 8.36
N PRO A 73 14.28 -8.93 9.38
CA PRO A 73 13.95 -10.34 9.33
C PRO A 73 12.47 -10.59 9.04
N LYS A 74 12.18 -11.59 8.20
CA LYS A 74 10.80 -11.94 7.83
C LYS A 74 9.96 -12.34 9.06
N GLU A 75 10.55 -13.08 9.98
CA GLU A 75 9.90 -13.55 11.21
C GLU A 75 9.54 -12.38 12.13
N PHE A 76 10.43 -11.40 12.25
CA PHE A 76 10.15 -10.19 13.05
C PHE A 76 9.05 -9.35 12.41
N ARG A 77 9.09 -9.15 11.08
CA ARG A 77 8.02 -8.48 10.34
C ARG A 77 6.67 -9.18 10.55
N ALA A 78 6.64 -10.50 10.41
CA ALA A 78 5.43 -11.30 10.61
C ALA A 78 4.88 -11.16 12.04
N LYS A 79 5.75 -11.16 13.07
CA LYS A 79 5.37 -10.92 14.46
C LYS A 79 4.69 -9.57 14.66
N ILE A 80 5.27 -8.49 14.13
CA ILE A 80 4.72 -7.13 14.27
C ILE A 80 3.38 -7.01 13.51
N LEU A 81 3.29 -7.59 12.31
CA LEU A 81 2.06 -7.61 11.51
C LEU A 81 0.93 -8.38 12.20
N SER A 82 1.22 -9.54 12.78
CA SER A 82 0.27 -10.38 13.51
C SER A 82 -0.23 -9.70 14.78
N ASP A 83 0.67 -9.09 15.57
CA ASP A 83 0.30 -8.34 16.77
C ASP A 83 -0.58 -7.13 16.44
N PHE A 84 -0.23 -6.39 15.39
CA PHE A 84 -1.04 -5.26 14.94
C PHE A 84 -2.42 -5.72 14.48
N TYR A 85 -2.49 -6.74 13.63
CA TYR A 85 -3.74 -7.30 13.15
C TYR A 85 -4.63 -7.78 14.31
N SER A 86 -4.10 -8.56 15.24
CA SER A 86 -4.84 -9.09 16.39
C SER A 86 -5.49 -8.00 17.23
N LYS A 87 -4.81 -6.87 17.40
CA LYS A 87 -5.29 -5.73 18.19
C LYS A 87 -6.32 -4.88 17.48
N TRP A 88 -6.23 -4.77 16.14
CA TRP A 88 -6.94 -3.73 15.41
C TRP A 88 -7.89 -4.24 14.33
N ARG A 89 -7.98 -5.56 14.09
CA ARG A 89 -8.82 -6.13 13.03
C ARG A 89 -10.30 -5.75 13.12
N ALA A 90 -10.81 -5.46 14.32
CA ALA A 90 -12.18 -5.03 14.51
C ALA A 90 -12.47 -3.59 14.00
N TYR A 91 -11.45 -2.80 13.73
CA TYR A 91 -11.56 -1.43 13.24
C TYR A 91 -11.34 -1.41 11.73
N ALA A 92 -12.41 -1.31 10.95
CA ALA A 92 -12.37 -1.46 9.49
C ALA A 92 -11.30 -0.60 8.79
N LEU A 93 -11.21 0.69 9.15
CA LEU A 93 -10.22 1.61 8.54
C LEU A 93 -8.78 1.28 8.94
N VAL A 94 -8.57 0.73 10.14
CA VAL A 94 -7.23 0.32 10.59
C VAL A 94 -6.82 -1.00 9.93
N LEU A 95 -7.78 -1.87 9.69
CA LEU A 95 -7.57 -3.09 8.92
C LEU A 95 -7.27 -2.78 7.44
N ASP A 96 -7.97 -1.80 6.83
CA ASP A 96 -7.63 -1.31 5.49
C ASP A 96 -6.20 -0.75 5.43
N LEU A 97 -5.77 -0.05 6.48
CA LEU A 97 -4.40 0.43 6.59
C LEU A 97 -3.38 -0.72 6.68
N TRP A 98 -3.69 -1.79 7.39
CA TRP A 98 -2.84 -2.98 7.51
C TRP A 98 -2.61 -3.66 6.14
N PHE A 99 -3.66 -3.84 5.34
CA PHE A 99 -3.54 -4.32 3.96
C PHE A 99 -2.74 -3.35 3.08
N ASN A 100 -3.05 -2.07 3.20
CA ASN A 100 -2.45 -1.01 2.38
C ASN A 100 -0.93 -0.94 2.56
N ILE A 101 -0.42 -1.00 3.79
CA ILE A 101 1.02 -0.96 4.08
C ILE A 101 1.75 -2.16 3.47
N GLN A 102 1.15 -3.35 3.52
CA GLN A 102 1.75 -4.54 2.93
C GLN A 102 1.74 -4.48 1.40
N ALA A 103 0.61 -4.08 0.80
CA ALA A 103 0.50 -3.94 -0.66
C ALA A 103 1.47 -2.91 -1.25
N GLN A 104 1.85 -1.88 -0.49
CA GLN A 104 2.86 -0.90 -0.88
C GLN A 104 4.31 -1.41 -0.77
N SER A 105 4.53 -2.54 -0.09
CA SER A 105 5.89 -2.98 0.24
C SER A 105 6.69 -3.34 -1.02
N PRO A 106 7.83 -2.66 -1.27
CA PRO A 106 8.72 -3.04 -2.37
C PRO A 106 9.50 -4.33 -2.11
N ASN A 107 9.40 -4.88 -0.89
CA ASN A 107 10.11 -6.08 -0.45
C ASN A 107 9.24 -7.35 -0.50
N TYR A 108 7.94 -7.20 -0.77
CA TYR A 108 7.07 -8.34 -1.02
C TYR A 108 7.20 -8.78 -2.47
N SER A 109 7.15 -10.07 -2.72
CA SER A 109 6.99 -10.60 -4.07
C SER A 109 5.56 -10.36 -4.57
N ILE A 110 5.32 -10.55 -5.86
CA ILE A 110 3.96 -10.45 -6.41
C ILE A 110 3.05 -11.53 -5.82
N GLU A 111 3.59 -12.71 -5.51
CA GLU A 111 2.87 -13.81 -4.88
C GLU A 111 2.43 -13.44 -3.47
N GLU A 112 3.32 -12.84 -2.66
CA GLU A 112 2.99 -12.32 -1.32
C GLU A 112 1.89 -11.22 -1.37
N ILE A 113 1.84 -10.43 -2.44
CA ILE A 113 0.76 -9.44 -2.65
C ILE A 113 -0.56 -10.15 -3.02
N ILE A 114 -0.50 -11.18 -3.88
CA ILE A 114 -1.68 -11.98 -4.26
C ILE A 114 -2.24 -12.72 -3.04
N GLU A 115 -1.39 -13.23 -2.15
CA GLU A 115 -1.82 -13.88 -0.91
C GLU A 115 -2.68 -13.00 -0.01
N LEU A 116 -2.51 -11.67 -0.05
CA LEU A 116 -3.38 -10.75 0.68
C LEU A 116 -4.86 -10.87 0.26
N GLU A 117 -5.13 -11.25 -1.00
CA GLU A 117 -6.49 -11.47 -1.48
C GLU A 117 -7.15 -12.71 -0.86
N SER A 118 -6.37 -13.67 -0.39
CA SER A 118 -6.83 -14.91 0.24
C SER A 118 -7.06 -14.76 1.74
N HIS A 119 -6.76 -13.59 2.31
CA HIS A 119 -6.96 -13.34 3.73
C HIS A 119 -8.45 -13.32 4.09
N SER A 120 -8.83 -13.97 5.20
CA SER A 120 -10.23 -14.13 5.62
C SER A 120 -11.00 -12.82 5.78
N ASP A 121 -10.32 -11.73 6.11
CA ASP A 121 -10.91 -10.39 6.27
C ASP A 121 -10.83 -9.55 4.99
N PHE A 122 -10.34 -10.10 3.88
CA PHE A 122 -10.36 -9.41 2.59
C PHE A 122 -11.73 -9.62 1.91
N ASP A 123 -12.46 -8.53 1.71
CA ASP A 123 -13.71 -8.52 0.95
C ASP A 123 -13.57 -7.55 -0.24
N VAL A 124 -13.52 -8.12 -1.43
CA VAL A 124 -13.42 -7.36 -2.69
C VAL A 124 -14.64 -6.48 -2.95
N LYS A 125 -15.80 -6.80 -2.36
CA LYS A 125 -17.03 -6.00 -2.49
C LYS A 125 -16.95 -4.72 -1.66
N ASN A 126 -16.11 -4.68 -0.63
CA ASN A 126 -15.87 -3.46 0.15
C ASN A 126 -14.91 -2.53 -0.63
N PRO A 127 -15.36 -1.33 -1.04
CA PRO A 127 -14.56 -0.41 -1.85
C PRO A 127 -13.24 0.02 -1.21
N ASN A 128 -13.21 0.24 0.10
CA ASN A 128 -12.01 0.64 0.81
C ASN A 128 -11.02 -0.52 0.91
N ARG A 129 -11.54 -1.73 1.13
CA ARG A 129 -10.74 -2.95 1.17
C ARG A 129 -10.11 -3.24 -0.19
N ALA A 130 -10.86 -3.15 -1.28
CA ALA A 130 -10.33 -3.29 -2.63
C ALA A 130 -9.24 -2.25 -2.94
N ARG A 131 -9.46 -0.97 -2.58
CA ARG A 131 -8.45 0.09 -2.75
C ARG A 131 -7.21 -0.12 -1.88
N SER A 132 -7.36 -0.72 -0.71
CA SER A 132 -6.23 -0.94 0.21
C SER A 132 -5.20 -1.91 -0.34
N ILE A 133 -5.59 -2.84 -1.20
CA ILE A 133 -4.64 -3.72 -1.92
C ILE A 133 -4.37 -3.18 -3.31
N TYR A 134 -5.35 -3.16 -4.20
CA TYR A 134 -5.14 -2.88 -5.63
C TYR A 134 -4.72 -1.44 -5.91
N GLY A 135 -5.33 -0.47 -5.22
CA GLY A 135 -4.96 0.94 -5.34
C GLY A 135 -3.57 1.21 -4.77
N ALA A 136 -3.28 0.67 -3.60
CA ALA A 136 -1.98 0.80 -2.98
C ALA A 136 -0.87 0.16 -3.81
N PHE A 137 -1.10 -1.04 -4.33
CA PHE A 137 -0.16 -1.73 -5.21
C PHE A 137 0.09 -0.95 -6.51
N GLY A 138 -0.96 -0.61 -7.25
CA GLY A 138 -0.81 0.03 -8.56
C GLY A 138 -0.26 1.46 -8.51
N MET A 139 -0.47 2.19 -7.40
CA MET A 139 -0.05 3.59 -7.28
C MET A 139 1.23 3.79 -6.49
N LEU A 140 1.55 2.92 -5.53
CA LEU A 140 2.59 3.17 -4.53
C LEU A 140 3.68 2.11 -4.51
N ASN A 141 3.41 0.88 -4.98
CA ASN A 141 4.43 -0.17 -5.09
C ASN A 141 5.10 -0.13 -6.46
N LEU A 142 5.80 0.96 -6.76
CA LEU A 142 6.37 1.19 -8.09
C LEU A 142 7.32 0.07 -8.53
N ARG A 143 8.04 -0.54 -7.61
CA ARG A 143 9.02 -1.59 -7.91
C ARG A 143 8.37 -2.84 -8.50
N ASN A 144 7.33 -3.35 -7.86
CA ASN A 144 6.67 -4.60 -8.27
C ASN A 144 5.61 -4.33 -9.34
N PHE A 145 4.91 -3.21 -9.27
CA PHE A 145 3.95 -2.82 -10.29
C PHE A 145 4.63 -2.66 -11.65
N HIS A 146 5.81 -2.01 -11.71
CA HIS A 146 6.58 -1.80 -12.92
C HIS A 146 7.69 -2.85 -13.13
N HIS A 147 7.51 -4.06 -12.59
CA HIS A 147 8.47 -5.13 -12.85
C HIS A 147 8.52 -5.48 -14.34
N LYS A 148 9.73 -5.72 -14.86
CA LYS A 148 9.97 -5.89 -16.30
C LYS A 148 9.21 -7.05 -16.96
N ASN A 149 8.84 -8.08 -16.20
CA ASN A 149 8.07 -9.21 -16.70
C ASN A 149 6.57 -8.93 -16.90
N GLY A 150 6.06 -7.77 -16.44
CA GLY A 150 4.66 -7.36 -16.57
C GLY A 150 3.68 -7.97 -15.54
N SER A 151 4.16 -8.79 -14.61
CA SER A 151 3.31 -9.46 -13.61
C SER A 151 2.45 -8.49 -12.78
N GLY A 152 2.99 -7.31 -12.45
CA GLY A 152 2.25 -6.27 -11.75
C GLY A 152 1.09 -5.70 -12.57
N TYR A 153 1.26 -5.55 -13.88
CA TYR A 153 0.21 -5.08 -14.78
C TYR A 153 -0.89 -6.12 -14.93
N GLU A 154 -0.51 -7.39 -15.09
CA GLU A 154 -1.44 -8.52 -15.16
C GLU A 154 -2.25 -8.69 -13.88
N PHE A 155 -1.60 -8.55 -12.72
CA PHE A 155 -2.29 -8.59 -11.43
C PHE A 155 -3.35 -7.49 -11.32
N LEU A 156 -2.98 -6.23 -11.60
CA LEU A 156 -3.93 -5.12 -11.54
C LEU A 156 -5.03 -5.27 -12.60
N GLY A 157 -4.70 -5.72 -13.81
CA GLY A 157 -5.67 -5.96 -14.88
C GLY A 157 -6.73 -6.97 -14.50
N ARG A 158 -6.34 -8.11 -13.90
CA ARG A 158 -7.29 -9.12 -13.37
C ARG A 158 -8.15 -8.57 -12.23
N ALA A 159 -7.57 -7.79 -11.34
CA ALA A 159 -8.30 -7.16 -10.24
C ALA A 159 -9.35 -6.16 -10.77
N VAL A 160 -9.00 -5.35 -11.76
CA VAL A 160 -9.91 -4.40 -12.42
C VAL A 160 -11.05 -5.15 -13.11
N GLU A 161 -10.77 -6.20 -13.87
CA GLU A 161 -11.79 -7.02 -14.54
C GLU A 161 -12.76 -7.65 -13.54
N LYS A 162 -12.25 -8.23 -12.44
CA LYS A 162 -13.07 -8.80 -11.37
C LYS A 162 -13.97 -7.74 -10.72
N LEU A 163 -13.41 -6.57 -10.45
CA LEU A 163 -14.13 -5.46 -9.84
C LEU A 163 -15.15 -4.83 -10.76
N ASP A 164 -14.94 -4.84 -12.06
CA ASP A 164 -15.86 -4.25 -13.03
C ASP A 164 -17.26 -4.87 -12.98
N SER A 165 -17.35 -6.17 -12.70
CA SER A 165 -18.63 -6.87 -12.50
C SER A 165 -19.31 -6.54 -11.15
N ILE A 166 -18.58 -5.95 -10.18
CA ILE A 166 -19.05 -5.68 -8.83
C ILE A 166 -19.33 -4.19 -8.65
N ASN A 167 -18.35 -3.35 -9.04
CA ASN A 167 -18.39 -1.89 -8.90
C ASN A 167 -17.60 -1.23 -10.04
N PRO A 168 -18.25 -0.93 -11.17
CA PRO A 168 -17.62 -0.32 -12.35
C PRO A 168 -16.86 0.98 -12.06
N GLN A 169 -17.39 1.84 -11.19
CA GLN A 169 -16.75 3.11 -10.85
C GLN A 169 -15.42 2.92 -10.12
N ILE A 170 -15.30 1.89 -9.29
CA ILE A 170 -14.04 1.58 -8.61
C ILE A 170 -13.08 0.92 -9.59
N ALA A 171 -13.54 0.00 -10.41
CA ALA A 171 -12.74 -0.66 -11.43
C ALA A 171 -12.11 0.36 -12.39
N SER A 172 -12.89 1.30 -12.92
CA SER A 172 -12.40 2.35 -13.81
C SER A 172 -11.33 3.24 -13.15
N ARG A 173 -11.52 3.63 -11.89
CA ARG A 173 -10.52 4.40 -11.13
C ARG A 173 -9.24 3.61 -10.87
N LEU A 174 -9.35 2.32 -10.55
CA LEU A 174 -8.19 1.45 -10.30
C LEU A 174 -7.44 1.09 -11.58
N CYS A 175 -8.06 1.23 -12.75
CA CYS A 175 -7.39 1.09 -14.04
C CYS A 175 -6.40 2.23 -14.34
N SER A 176 -6.52 3.39 -13.69
CA SER A 176 -5.74 4.59 -13.99
C SER A 176 -4.21 4.44 -13.98
N PRO A 177 -3.57 3.59 -13.17
CA PRO A 177 -2.13 3.37 -13.27
C PRO A 177 -1.72 2.79 -14.65
N LEU A 178 -2.53 1.91 -15.25
CA LEU A 178 -2.27 1.33 -16.57
C LEU A 178 -2.41 2.35 -17.70
N THR A 179 -3.28 3.35 -17.56
CA THR A 179 -3.49 4.37 -18.61
C THR A 179 -2.29 5.31 -18.80
N ARG A 180 -1.29 5.24 -17.93
CA ARG A 180 -0.08 6.07 -17.99
C ARG A 180 1.04 5.45 -18.83
N TRP A 181 0.76 4.45 -19.64
CA TRP A 181 1.72 3.66 -20.39
C TRP A 181 2.67 4.50 -21.26
N THR A 182 2.23 5.63 -21.81
CA THR A 182 3.05 6.55 -22.62
C THR A 182 4.22 7.19 -21.86
N LYS A 183 4.25 7.09 -20.53
CA LYS A 183 5.31 7.68 -19.69
C LYS A 183 6.47 6.73 -19.40
N PHE A 184 6.43 5.52 -19.91
CA PHE A 184 7.40 4.46 -19.61
C PHE A 184 8.19 4.06 -20.85
N ASP A 185 9.27 3.30 -20.64
CA ASP A 185 10.04 2.68 -21.71
C ASP A 185 9.17 1.76 -22.58
N GLU A 186 9.62 1.50 -23.80
CA GLU A 186 8.89 0.72 -24.80
C GLU A 186 8.43 -0.64 -24.27
N GLY A 187 9.28 -1.36 -23.54
CA GLY A 187 8.97 -2.67 -22.99
C GLY A 187 7.79 -2.61 -22.01
N ARG A 188 7.84 -1.68 -21.04
CA ARG A 188 6.75 -1.49 -20.09
C ARG A 188 5.49 -0.92 -20.75
N SER A 189 5.64 0.04 -21.63
CA SER A 189 4.54 0.62 -22.42
C SER A 189 3.77 -0.46 -23.16
N ASN A 190 4.47 -1.36 -23.85
CA ASN A 190 3.83 -2.46 -24.60
C ASN A 190 3.08 -3.42 -23.67
N LEU A 191 3.64 -3.75 -22.50
CA LEU A 191 3.00 -4.62 -21.52
C LEU A 191 1.73 -3.98 -20.92
N MET A 192 1.81 -2.70 -20.53
CA MET A 192 0.65 -1.97 -20.00
C MET A 192 -0.46 -1.82 -21.04
N ARG A 193 -0.08 -1.49 -22.29
CA ARG A 193 -1.01 -1.36 -23.41
C ARG A 193 -1.67 -2.71 -23.76
N ARG A 194 -0.93 -3.83 -23.67
CA ARG A 194 -1.48 -5.17 -23.84
C ARG A 194 -2.59 -5.46 -22.82
N GLU A 195 -2.40 -5.09 -21.56
CA GLU A 195 -3.43 -5.27 -20.53
C GLU A 195 -4.66 -4.38 -20.76
N LEU A 196 -4.48 -3.12 -21.18
CA LEU A 196 -5.59 -2.26 -21.57
C LEU A 196 -6.36 -2.83 -22.74
N LYS A 197 -5.66 -3.34 -23.77
CA LYS A 197 -6.30 -3.98 -24.91
C LYS A 197 -7.09 -5.23 -24.49
N ARG A 198 -6.49 -6.10 -23.66
CA ARG A 198 -7.17 -7.27 -23.10
C ARG A 198 -8.46 -6.88 -22.37
N LEU A 199 -8.42 -5.83 -21.54
CA LEU A 199 -9.59 -5.31 -20.84
C LEU A 199 -10.66 -4.80 -21.83
N SER A 200 -10.27 -4.08 -22.90
CA SER A 200 -11.23 -3.57 -23.90
C SER A 200 -11.95 -4.67 -24.66
N GLU A 201 -11.35 -5.86 -24.80
CA GLU A 201 -11.88 -7.02 -25.49
C GLU A 201 -12.73 -7.94 -24.59
N THR A 202 -12.86 -7.60 -23.29
CA THR A 202 -13.66 -8.38 -22.33
C THR A 202 -15.15 -8.32 -22.69
N LYS A 203 -15.79 -9.47 -22.86
CA LYS A 203 -17.18 -9.59 -23.37
C LYS A 203 -18.25 -8.83 -22.57
N LYS A 204 -18.03 -8.57 -21.32
CA LYS A 204 -18.99 -7.91 -20.41
C LYS A 204 -18.38 -6.69 -19.71
N ILE A 205 -17.50 -5.96 -20.40
CA ILE A 205 -16.94 -4.74 -19.86
C ILE A 205 -18.03 -3.69 -19.61
N SER A 206 -17.98 -3.02 -18.45
CA SER A 206 -18.90 -1.93 -18.15
C SER A 206 -18.63 -0.69 -19.03
N LYS A 207 -19.62 0.19 -19.14
CA LYS A 207 -19.48 1.44 -19.87
C LYS A 207 -18.38 2.31 -19.24
N ASP A 208 -18.31 2.38 -17.92
CA ASP A 208 -17.33 3.21 -17.18
C ASP A 208 -15.89 2.75 -17.45
N LEU A 209 -15.65 1.43 -17.39
CA LEU A 209 -14.32 0.89 -17.65
C LEU A 209 -13.95 0.99 -19.13
N TYR A 210 -14.90 0.68 -20.03
CA TYR A 210 -14.69 0.78 -21.48
C TYR A 210 -14.30 2.21 -21.89
N GLU A 211 -14.96 3.24 -21.34
CA GLU A 211 -14.66 4.62 -21.63
C GLU A 211 -13.22 5.00 -21.24
N ILE A 212 -12.76 4.56 -20.08
CA ILE A 212 -11.39 4.84 -19.61
C ILE A 212 -10.36 4.11 -20.47
N VAL A 213 -10.60 2.83 -20.77
CA VAL A 213 -9.66 2.01 -21.53
C VAL A 213 -9.58 2.48 -22.99
N SER A 214 -10.72 2.72 -23.66
CA SER A 214 -10.77 3.13 -25.07
C SER A 214 -10.17 4.52 -25.32
N LYS A 215 -10.31 5.45 -24.36
CA LYS A 215 -9.66 6.78 -24.44
C LYS A 215 -8.16 6.72 -24.18
N SER A 216 -7.67 5.63 -23.63
CA SER A 216 -6.25 5.49 -23.24
C SER A 216 -5.43 4.75 -24.30
N LEU A 217 -6.05 4.00 -25.19
CA LEU A 217 -5.41 3.25 -26.29
C LEU A 217 -5.18 4.13 -27.51
#